data_bfecc87b5493b169d0cc80667f156f5b
#
_entry.id   bfecc87b5493b169d0cc80667f156f5b
#
_cell.length_a   1.000
_cell.length_b   1.000
_cell.length_c   1.000
_cell.angle_alpha   90.00
_cell.angle_beta   90.00
_cell.angle_gamma   90.00
#
_symmetry.space_group_name_H-M   'P 1'
#
loop_
_entity.id
_entity.type
_entity.pdbx_description
1 polymer ?
#
loop_
_entity_poly.entity_id
_entity_poly.type
_entity_poly.pdbx_seq_one_letter_code
_entity_poly.pdbx_strand_id
1 'polypeptide(L)'
;MITPDGCAVDFYAMLFPRGEPEIIQEAVGHHAASVLELGAGTGRVTGPLAALGHRVLAVDESPEMLAHITTARTVCSRIQDLALDERFDVVLLASHLINVPGDQERRDLLAACARHVSPSGCVLIEQHAPSWFDEAAESESEADGIVFRLRDISRPEPGLLSATAEYRAGDRVWTQTFTARRLTGEQLTAALAEAGLVLDRYLTADHTWLKAVPVTTSGSAPGSGTDQAARDHLPSAGNQAGSDSTA
;
A
#
# COMPACT_ATOMS: atom_id res chain seq x y z
N MET A 1 -20.59 16.70 -8.67
CA MET A 1 -19.45 17.45 -8.12
C MET A 1 -18.17 16.80 -8.64
N ILE A 2 -17.13 17.56 -8.92
CA ILE A 2 -15.83 17.06 -9.42
C ILE A 2 -14.77 17.44 -8.40
N THR A 3 -13.93 16.51 -8.02
CA THR A 3 -12.80 16.70 -7.10
C THR A 3 -11.64 17.48 -7.76
N PRO A 4 -10.67 17.98 -7.01
CA PRO A 4 -9.53 18.73 -7.58
C PRO A 4 -8.73 17.93 -8.61
N ASP A 5 -8.64 16.61 -8.48
CA ASP A 5 -7.98 15.68 -9.40
C ASP A 5 -8.87 15.24 -10.59
N GLY A 6 -10.08 15.84 -10.70
CA GLY A 6 -10.98 15.62 -11.83
C GLY A 6 -11.95 14.45 -11.69
N CYS A 7 -12.01 13.79 -10.54
CA CYS A 7 -12.92 12.67 -10.31
C CYS A 7 -14.37 13.13 -10.08
N ALA A 8 -15.33 12.51 -10.75
CA ALA A 8 -16.74 12.80 -10.56
C ALA A 8 -17.31 11.97 -9.40
N VAL A 9 -17.61 12.60 -8.26
CA VAL A 9 -18.07 11.93 -7.03
C VAL A 9 -19.27 11.02 -7.28
N ASP A 10 -20.25 11.49 -8.01
CA ASP A 10 -21.48 10.75 -8.30
C ASP A 10 -21.27 9.58 -9.27
N PHE A 11 -20.21 9.59 -10.07
CA PHE A 11 -19.79 8.44 -10.85
C PHE A 11 -19.07 7.41 -9.96
N TYR A 12 -18.09 7.85 -9.16
CA TYR A 12 -17.34 6.95 -8.28
C TYR A 12 -18.23 6.24 -7.27
N ALA A 13 -19.32 6.88 -6.82
CA ALA A 13 -20.33 6.26 -5.94
C ALA A 13 -21.13 5.13 -6.59
N MET A 14 -21.05 4.98 -7.92
CA MET A 14 -21.71 3.88 -8.66
C MET A 14 -20.80 2.69 -8.89
N LEU A 15 -19.48 2.83 -8.62
CA LEU A 15 -18.52 1.78 -8.92
C LEU A 15 -18.57 0.65 -7.88
N PHE A 16 -18.49 -0.57 -8.37
CA PHE A 16 -18.32 -1.78 -7.56
C PHE A 16 -16.86 -2.23 -7.56
N PRO A 17 -16.40 -2.96 -6.52
CA PRO A 17 -15.09 -3.58 -6.53
C PRO A 17 -14.98 -4.61 -7.66
N ARG A 18 -13.75 -4.84 -8.14
CA ARG A 18 -13.44 -5.76 -9.24
C ARG A 18 -12.39 -6.79 -8.83
N GLY A 19 -12.54 -7.35 -7.63
CA GLY A 19 -11.64 -8.36 -7.08
C GLY A 19 -10.59 -7.82 -6.11
N GLU A 20 -10.52 -6.49 -5.88
CA GLU A 20 -9.56 -5.90 -4.95
C GLU A 20 -9.73 -6.44 -3.52
N PRO A 21 -10.95 -6.54 -2.96
CA PRO A 21 -11.12 -7.05 -1.60
C PRO A 21 -10.61 -8.49 -1.43
N GLU A 22 -10.80 -9.33 -2.43
CA GLU A 22 -10.35 -10.73 -2.43
C GLU A 22 -8.82 -10.82 -2.45
N ILE A 23 -8.16 -10.03 -3.31
CA ILE A 23 -6.69 -9.95 -3.39
C ILE A 23 -6.12 -9.48 -2.04
N ILE A 24 -6.72 -8.44 -1.45
CA ILE A 24 -6.29 -7.89 -0.17
C ILE A 24 -6.49 -8.92 0.94
N GLN A 25 -7.66 -9.58 1.01
CA GLN A 25 -7.96 -10.60 2.00
C GLN A 25 -6.99 -11.78 1.92
N GLU A 26 -6.66 -12.24 0.72
CA GLU A 26 -5.68 -13.32 0.52
C GLU A 26 -4.27 -12.90 0.96
N ALA A 27 -3.86 -11.66 0.62
CA ALA A 27 -2.55 -11.12 1.01
C ALA A 27 -2.39 -10.95 2.52
N VAL A 28 -3.48 -10.73 3.26
CA VAL A 28 -3.55 -10.54 4.72
C VAL A 28 -3.69 -11.87 5.46
N GLY A 29 -4.22 -12.93 4.82
CA GLY A 29 -4.33 -14.26 5.40
C GLY A 29 -5.57 -14.50 6.26
N HIS A 30 -6.73 -14.04 5.85
CA HIS A 30 -8.06 -14.34 6.41
C HIS A 30 -8.27 -14.04 7.90
N HIS A 31 -7.53 -13.12 8.49
CA HIS A 31 -7.74 -12.62 9.84
C HIS A 31 -8.09 -11.12 9.82
N ALA A 32 -8.76 -10.66 10.86
CA ALA A 32 -9.06 -9.24 11.00
C ALA A 32 -7.76 -8.43 11.16
N ALA A 33 -7.57 -7.46 10.28
CA ALA A 33 -6.42 -6.57 10.30
C ALA A 33 -6.85 -5.11 10.46
N SER A 34 -5.93 -4.27 10.93
CA SER A 34 -6.07 -2.83 10.80
C SER A 34 -5.57 -2.40 9.42
N VAL A 35 -6.43 -1.72 8.67
CA VAL A 35 -6.16 -1.30 7.28
C VAL A 35 -6.24 0.21 7.19
N LEU A 36 -5.19 0.85 6.66
CA LEU A 36 -5.21 2.23 6.23
C LEU A 36 -5.36 2.26 4.71
N GLU A 37 -6.47 2.77 4.22
CA GLU A 37 -6.74 2.93 2.80
C GLU A 37 -6.48 4.38 2.38
N LEU A 38 -5.48 4.57 1.51
CA LEU A 38 -5.05 5.87 1.00
C LEU A 38 -5.71 6.13 -0.36
N GLY A 39 -6.42 7.27 -0.49
CA GLY A 39 -7.21 7.57 -1.67
C GLY A 39 -8.48 6.72 -1.75
N ALA A 40 -9.23 6.63 -0.65
CA ALA A 40 -10.38 5.73 -0.54
C ALA A 40 -11.57 6.09 -1.44
N GLY A 41 -11.62 7.35 -1.92
CA GLY A 41 -12.73 7.85 -2.71
C GLY A 41 -14.06 7.68 -1.99
N THR A 42 -15.04 7.11 -2.68
CA THR A 42 -16.37 6.83 -2.12
C THR A 42 -16.46 5.52 -1.32
N GLY A 43 -15.33 4.84 -1.09
CA GLY A 43 -15.28 3.63 -0.26
C GLY A 43 -15.58 2.32 -1.01
N ARG A 44 -15.33 2.28 -2.32
CA ARG A 44 -15.57 1.10 -3.17
C ARG A 44 -14.87 -0.16 -2.62
N VAL A 45 -13.70 -0.01 -2.03
CA VAL A 45 -12.93 -1.09 -1.40
C VAL A 45 -13.12 -1.10 0.12
N THR A 46 -13.25 0.07 0.76
CA THR A 46 -13.48 0.25 2.21
C THR A 46 -14.64 -0.60 2.73
N GLY A 47 -15.82 -0.49 2.10
CA GLY A 47 -17.03 -1.18 2.54
C GLY A 47 -16.88 -2.70 2.58
N PRO A 48 -16.47 -3.34 1.47
CA PRO A 48 -16.19 -4.77 1.44
C PRO A 48 -15.14 -5.24 2.44
N LEU A 49 -14.05 -4.50 2.63
CA LEU A 49 -13.03 -4.83 3.64
C LEU A 49 -13.60 -4.78 5.07
N ALA A 50 -14.42 -3.78 5.37
CA ALA A 50 -15.11 -3.70 6.65
C ALA A 50 -16.09 -4.88 6.85
N ALA A 51 -16.80 -5.30 5.79
CA ALA A 51 -17.69 -6.45 5.82
C ALA A 51 -16.94 -7.79 6.03
N LEU A 52 -15.69 -7.88 5.59
CA LEU A 52 -14.78 -9.01 5.86
C LEU A 52 -14.21 -8.99 7.29
N GLY A 53 -14.53 -7.97 8.09
CA GLY A 53 -14.11 -7.86 9.49
C GLY A 53 -12.83 -7.08 9.72
N HIS A 54 -12.29 -6.41 8.71
CA HIS A 54 -11.15 -5.51 8.89
C HIS A 54 -11.55 -4.20 9.56
N ARG A 55 -10.63 -3.61 10.33
CA ARG A 55 -10.78 -2.28 10.89
C ARG A 55 -10.16 -1.27 9.93
N VAL A 56 -10.99 -0.65 9.09
CA VAL A 56 -10.52 0.26 8.05
C VAL A 56 -10.53 1.71 8.54
N LEU A 57 -9.45 2.44 8.27
CA LEU A 57 -9.40 3.89 8.27
C LEU A 57 -9.23 4.34 6.81
N ALA A 58 -10.23 5.03 6.30
CA ALA A 58 -10.27 5.51 4.92
C ALA A 58 -9.80 6.97 4.86
N VAL A 59 -8.85 7.27 3.99
CA VAL A 59 -8.30 8.62 3.79
C VAL A 59 -8.56 9.06 2.37
N ASP A 60 -9.07 10.27 2.21
CA ASP A 60 -9.24 10.94 0.92
C ASP A 60 -9.15 12.46 1.13
N GLU A 61 -8.74 13.20 0.11
CA GLU A 61 -8.70 14.66 0.20
C GLU A 61 -10.07 15.32 -0.01
N SER A 62 -11.04 14.59 -0.60
CA SER A 62 -12.39 15.10 -0.85
C SER A 62 -13.35 14.70 0.27
N PRO A 63 -13.87 15.66 1.04
CA PRO A 63 -14.90 15.39 2.03
C PRO A 63 -16.19 14.86 1.39
N GLU A 64 -16.46 15.21 0.13
CA GLU A 64 -17.63 14.73 -0.61
C GLU A 64 -17.52 13.26 -0.97
N MET A 65 -16.31 12.79 -1.31
CA MET A 65 -16.04 11.36 -1.49
C MET A 65 -16.25 10.61 -0.17
N LEU A 66 -15.63 11.07 0.90
CA LEU A 66 -15.71 10.46 2.22
C LEU A 66 -17.12 10.42 2.80
N ALA A 67 -18.00 11.36 2.42
CA ALA A 67 -19.40 11.36 2.86
C ALA A 67 -20.19 10.11 2.44
N HIS A 68 -19.71 9.36 1.45
CA HIS A 68 -20.29 8.07 1.04
C HIS A 68 -19.87 6.90 1.93
N ILE A 69 -18.81 7.05 2.73
CA ILE A 69 -18.27 5.99 3.59
C ILE A 69 -18.98 6.04 4.95
N THR A 70 -19.81 5.03 5.24
CA THR A 70 -20.54 4.91 6.51
C THR A 70 -20.09 3.70 7.35
N THR A 71 -19.25 2.85 6.80
CA THR A 71 -18.85 1.56 7.38
C THR A 71 -17.47 1.59 8.06
N ALA A 72 -16.75 2.71 7.97
CA ALA A 72 -15.39 2.84 8.47
C ALA A 72 -15.14 4.24 9.03
N ARG A 73 -14.06 4.40 9.79
CA ARG A 73 -13.55 5.73 10.18
C ARG A 73 -12.97 6.42 8.93
N THR A 74 -13.14 7.74 8.85
CA THR A 74 -12.62 8.54 7.74
C THR A 74 -11.74 9.68 8.23
N VAL A 75 -10.73 10.04 7.43
CA VAL A 75 -9.88 11.23 7.63
C VAL A 75 -9.79 11.99 6.31
N CYS A 76 -10.20 13.25 6.32
CA CYS A 76 -10.06 14.13 5.16
C CYS A 76 -8.66 14.75 5.19
N SER A 77 -7.79 14.28 4.29
CA SER A 77 -6.40 14.73 4.17
C SER A 77 -5.84 14.33 2.81
N ARG A 78 -4.91 15.13 2.30
CA ARG A 78 -4.02 14.67 1.24
C ARG A 78 -3.11 13.58 1.79
N ILE A 79 -2.78 12.59 0.98
CA ILE A 79 -1.94 11.45 1.40
C ILE A 79 -0.56 11.93 1.88
N GLN A 80 0.05 12.89 1.19
CA GLN A 80 1.36 13.45 1.51
C GLN A 80 1.39 14.12 2.89
N ASP A 81 0.29 14.77 3.26
CA ASP A 81 0.16 15.57 4.48
C ASP A 81 -0.33 14.74 5.67
N LEU A 82 -0.70 13.48 5.43
CA LEU A 82 -1.24 12.60 6.47
C LEU A 82 -0.20 12.33 7.55
N ALA A 83 -0.54 12.60 8.80
CA ALA A 83 0.28 12.34 9.98
C ALA A 83 -0.59 11.76 11.10
N LEU A 84 -0.65 10.43 11.17
CA LEU A 84 -1.35 9.71 12.24
C LEU A 84 -0.33 9.17 13.24
N ASP A 85 -0.70 9.16 14.51
CA ASP A 85 0.10 8.56 15.58
C ASP A 85 -0.02 7.01 15.62
N GLU A 86 -0.97 6.45 14.84
CA GLU A 86 -1.22 5.01 14.76
C GLU A 86 -0.56 4.38 13.53
N ARG A 87 -0.20 3.10 13.65
CA ARG A 87 0.32 2.27 12.56
C ARG A 87 -0.63 1.11 12.30
N PHE A 88 -0.58 0.60 11.06
CA PHE A 88 -1.54 -0.36 10.55
C PHE A 88 -0.85 -1.66 10.12
N ASP A 89 -1.56 -2.78 10.23
CA ASP A 89 -1.10 -4.07 9.72
C ASP A 89 -0.98 -4.05 8.20
N VAL A 90 -1.87 -3.27 7.55
CA VAL A 90 -1.90 -3.09 6.11
C VAL A 90 -2.06 -1.61 5.78
N VAL A 91 -1.23 -1.11 4.86
CA VAL A 91 -1.45 0.17 4.19
C VAL A 91 -1.75 -0.12 2.72
N LEU A 92 -2.88 0.37 2.24
CA LEU A 92 -3.36 0.16 0.89
C LEU A 92 -3.16 1.42 0.06
N LEU A 93 -2.45 1.32 -1.06
CA LEU A 93 -2.29 2.32 -2.11
C LEU A 93 -2.82 1.74 -3.42
N ALA A 94 -4.13 1.85 -3.61
CA ALA A 94 -4.86 1.30 -4.75
C ALA A 94 -5.09 2.33 -5.86
N SER A 95 -5.94 1.98 -6.83
CA SER A 95 -6.37 2.86 -7.93
C SER A 95 -5.22 3.44 -8.75
N HIS A 96 -4.14 2.67 -8.92
CA HIS A 96 -2.97 3.01 -9.72
C HIS A 96 -2.24 4.29 -9.28
N LEU A 97 -2.44 4.76 -8.05
CA LEU A 97 -1.81 5.98 -7.53
C LEU A 97 -0.28 5.95 -7.59
N ILE A 98 0.34 4.78 -7.54
CA ILE A 98 1.79 4.63 -7.73
C ILE A 98 2.27 5.07 -9.12
N ASN A 99 1.38 5.06 -10.12
CA ASN A 99 1.69 5.43 -11.50
C ASN A 99 1.56 6.93 -11.79
N VAL A 100 1.48 7.79 -10.76
CA VAL A 100 1.53 9.25 -10.95
C VAL A 100 2.75 9.67 -11.79
N PRO A 101 2.62 10.67 -12.67
CA PRO A 101 3.71 11.05 -13.58
C PRO A 101 4.93 11.64 -12.85
N GLY A 102 4.70 12.31 -11.71
CA GLY A 102 5.73 13.01 -10.95
C GLY A 102 6.52 12.10 -10.00
N ASP A 103 7.86 12.10 -10.10
CA ASP A 103 8.70 11.29 -9.20
C ASP A 103 8.64 11.75 -7.75
N GLN A 104 8.52 13.07 -7.50
CA GLN A 104 8.40 13.59 -6.14
C GLN A 104 7.08 13.18 -5.51
N GLU A 105 5.98 13.29 -6.25
CA GLU A 105 4.66 12.88 -5.79
C GLU A 105 4.65 11.39 -5.42
N ARG A 106 5.26 10.54 -6.25
CA ARG A 106 5.41 9.11 -5.95
C ARG A 106 6.21 8.86 -4.69
N ARG A 107 7.32 9.58 -4.48
CA ARG A 107 8.11 9.51 -3.23
C ARG A 107 7.26 9.87 -2.02
N ASP A 108 6.46 10.93 -2.12
CA ASP A 108 5.61 11.39 -1.03
C ASP A 108 4.52 10.37 -0.68
N LEU A 109 3.89 9.74 -1.69
CA LEU A 109 2.93 8.64 -1.51
C LEU A 109 3.56 7.44 -0.81
N LEU A 110 4.73 6.98 -1.26
CA LEU A 110 5.41 5.84 -0.66
C LEU A 110 5.94 6.16 0.74
N ALA A 111 6.40 7.38 0.98
CA ALA A 111 6.80 7.84 2.31
C ALA A 111 5.61 7.84 3.29
N ALA A 112 4.42 8.22 2.84
CA ALA A 112 3.21 8.12 3.63
C ALA A 112 2.86 6.66 3.95
N CYS A 113 2.99 5.74 2.99
CA CYS A 113 2.82 4.31 3.23
C CYS A 113 3.80 3.80 4.30
N ALA A 114 5.08 4.09 4.15
CA ALA A 114 6.14 3.63 5.07
C ALA A 114 5.98 4.20 6.49
N ARG A 115 5.49 5.43 6.61
CA ARG A 115 5.24 6.10 7.90
C ARG A 115 4.16 5.40 8.70
N HIS A 116 3.14 4.87 8.04
CA HIS A 116 1.94 4.34 8.68
C HIS A 116 1.88 2.81 8.72
N VAL A 117 2.73 2.09 8.00
CA VAL A 117 2.78 0.63 8.12
C VAL A 117 3.47 0.22 9.42
N SER A 118 2.96 -0.81 10.10
CA SER A 118 3.60 -1.38 11.28
C SER A 118 4.88 -2.14 10.90
N PRO A 119 5.85 -2.31 11.82
CA PRO A 119 7.10 -3.02 11.50
C PRO A 119 6.91 -4.46 10.97
N SER A 120 5.83 -5.11 11.37
CA SER A 120 5.44 -6.45 10.92
C SER A 120 4.33 -6.44 9.86
N GLY A 121 3.90 -5.27 9.44
CA GLY A 121 2.83 -5.08 8.47
C GLY A 121 3.30 -5.13 7.03
N CYS A 122 2.40 -4.79 6.12
CA CYS A 122 2.70 -4.71 4.70
C CYS A 122 2.00 -3.52 4.04
N VAL A 123 2.57 -3.11 2.90
CA VAL A 123 1.96 -2.16 1.97
C VAL A 123 1.49 -2.96 0.76
N LEU A 124 0.21 -2.83 0.42
CA LEU A 124 -0.38 -3.40 -0.78
C LEU A 124 -0.56 -2.28 -1.79
N ILE A 125 -0.02 -2.46 -2.97
CA ILE A 125 0.00 -1.44 -4.01
C ILE A 125 -0.62 -1.99 -5.28
N GLU A 126 -1.57 -1.23 -5.84
CA GLU A 126 -2.09 -1.46 -7.18
C GLU A 126 -1.37 -0.56 -8.18
N GLN A 127 -0.94 -1.15 -9.30
CA GLN A 127 -0.36 -0.44 -10.43
C GLN A 127 -0.99 -0.89 -11.75
N HIS A 128 -0.88 -0.07 -12.78
CA HIS A 128 -1.17 -0.55 -14.14
C HIS A 128 -0.25 -1.72 -14.51
N ALA A 129 -0.81 -2.73 -15.17
CA ALA A 129 0.01 -3.79 -15.76
C ALA A 129 1.13 -3.17 -16.61
N PRO A 130 2.40 -3.58 -16.45
CA PRO A 130 3.49 -3.01 -17.24
C PRO A 130 3.28 -3.10 -18.76
N SER A 131 2.60 -4.16 -19.25
CA SER A 131 2.26 -4.32 -20.66
C SER A 131 1.21 -3.32 -21.16
N TRP A 132 0.32 -2.86 -20.27
CA TRP A 132 -0.74 -1.92 -20.63
C TRP A 132 -0.21 -0.64 -21.27
N PHE A 133 0.96 -0.14 -20.88
CA PHE A 133 1.54 1.07 -21.46
C PHE A 133 1.89 0.94 -22.95
N ASP A 134 2.21 -0.27 -23.40
CA ASP A 134 2.51 -0.57 -24.80
C ASP A 134 1.23 -0.96 -25.56
N GLU A 135 0.33 -1.71 -24.94
CA GLU A 135 -0.84 -2.35 -25.53
C GLU A 135 -2.08 -1.46 -25.52
N ALA A 136 -2.13 -0.43 -24.64
CA ALA A 136 -3.30 0.43 -24.52
C ALA A 136 -3.68 1.06 -25.86
N ALA A 137 -4.90 0.78 -26.28
CA ALA A 137 -5.53 1.30 -27.48
C ALA A 137 -6.92 1.84 -27.12
N GLU A 138 -7.47 2.67 -28.01
CA GLU A 138 -8.85 3.10 -27.87
C GLU A 138 -9.75 1.89 -27.77
N SER A 139 -10.60 1.88 -26.79
CA SER A 139 -11.42 0.73 -26.44
C SER A 139 -12.74 1.14 -25.82
N GLU A 140 -13.69 0.23 -25.90
CA GLU A 140 -14.97 0.33 -25.22
C GLU A 140 -15.29 -1.01 -24.58
N SER A 141 -15.77 -0.96 -23.35
CA SER A 141 -16.29 -2.13 -22.62
C SER A 141 -17.50 -1.73 -21.80
N GLU A 142 -18.33 -2.69 -21.43
CA GLU A 142 -19.49 -2.48 -20.58
C GLU A 142 -19.43 -3.43 -19.38
N ALA A 143 -19.66 -2.89 -18.20
CA ALA A 143 -19.80 -3.65 -16.97
C ALA A 143 -20.77 -2.93 -16.02
N ASP A 144 -21.64 -3.68 -15.34
CA ASP A 144 -22.58 -3.16 -14.34
C ASP A 144 -23.48 -2.02 -14.86
N GLY A 145 -23.82 -2.03 -16.16
CA GLY A 145 -24.62 -0.99 -16.81
C GLY A 145 -23.86 0.31 -17.07
N ILE A 146 -22.55 0.29 -16.93
CA ILE A 146 -21.64 1.41 -17.22
C ILE A 146 -20.81 1.06 -18.45
N VAL A 147 -20.83 1.93 -19.46
CA VAL A 147 -19.92 1.87 -20.59
C VAL A 147 -18.66 2.64 -20.27
N PHE A 148 -17.53 1.97 -20.37
CA PHE A 148 -16.18 2.51 -20.16
C PHE A 148 -15.52 2.68 -21.53
N ARG A 149 -15.03 3.88 -21.84
CA ARG A 149 -14.27 4.16 -23.06
C ARG A 149 -12.91 4.74 -22.69
N LEU A 150 -11.88 4.28 -23.38
CA LEU A 150 -10.56 4.88 -23.35
C LEU A 150 -10.30 5.53 -24.70
N ARG A 151 -9.98 6.82 -24.72
CA ARG A 151 -9.81 7.63 -25.92
C ARG A 151 -8.61 8.57 -25.82
N ASP A 152 -8.26 9.21 -26.94
CA ASP A 152 -7.26 10.27 -27.02
C ASP A 152 -5.91 9.83 -26.43
N ILE A 153 -5.54 8.57 -26.69
CA ILE A 153 -4.31 8.00 -26.14
C ILE A 153 -3.10 8.65 -26.79
N SER A 154 -2.21 9.17 -25.97
CA SER A 154 -0.94 9.72 -26.40
C SER A 154 0.21 9.23 -25.53
N ARG A 155 1.41 9.19 -26.09
CA ARG A 155 2.65 8.80 -25.40
C ARG A 155 3.67 9.92 -25.56
N PRO A 156 3.55 11.02 -24.75
CA PRO A 156 4.35 12.23 -24.93
C PRO A 156 5.85 12.00 -24.70
N GLU A 157 6.19 11.04 -23.85
CA GLU A 157 7.55 10.65 -23.50
C GLU A 157 7.64 9.13 -23.30
N PRO A 158 8.82 8.52 -23.39
CA PRO A 158 9.00 7.12 -23.04
C PRO A 158 8.50 6.83 -21.61
N GLY A 159 7.60 5.85 -21.49
CA GLY A 159 7.02 5.46 -20.22
C GLY A 159 5.88 6.36 -19.72
N LEU A 160 5.50 7.43 -20.40
CA LEU A 160 4.28 8.18 -20.12
C LEU A 160 3.16 7.79 -21.08
N LEU A 161 1.96 7.67 -20.53
CA LEU A 161 0.73 7.50 -21.27
C LEU A 161 -0.30 8.48 -20.74
N SER A 162 -0.86 9.30 -21.64
CA SER A 162 -2.01 10.15 -21.35
C SER A 162 -3.22 9.66 -22.11
N ALA A 163 -4.38 9.67 -21.50
CA ALA A 163 -5.62 9.25 -22.13
C ALA A 163 -6.83 9.95 -21.49
N THR A 164 -7.95 9.92 -22.19
CA THR A 164 -9.25 10.34 -21.68
C THR A 164 -10.10 9.10 -21.42
N ALA A 165 -10.48 8.90 -20.17
CA ALA A 165 -11.50 7.95 -19.78
C ALA A 165 -12.88 8.61 -19.87
N GLU A 166 -13.81 7.99 -20.61
CA GLU A 166 -15.21 8.37 -20.68
C GLU A 166 -16.04 7.26 -20.04
N TYR A 167 -16.96 7.64 -19.21
CA TYR A 167 -17.89 6.75 -18.52
C TYR A 167 -19.31 7.16 -18.86
N ARG A 168 -20.17 6.18 -19.21
CA ARG A 168 -21.58 6.44 -19.52
C ARG A 168 -22.47 5.49 -18.75
N ALA A 169 -23.47 6.04 -18.06
CA ALA A 169 -24.52 5.28 -17.41
C ALA A 169 -25.88 5.93 -17.69
N GLY A 170 -26.75 5.27 -18.46
CA GLY A 170 -27.95 5.86 -19.00
C GLY A 170 -27.66 7.12 -19.81
N ASP A 171 -28.30 8.24 -19.46
CA ASP A 171 -28.11 9.53 -20.14
C ASP A 171 -26.94 10.37 -19.57
N ARG A 172 -26.25 9.85 -18.56
CA ARG A 172 -25.15 10.55 -17.89
C ARG A 172 -23.81 10.16 -18.50
N VAL A 173 -22.96 11.18 -18.70
CA VAL A 173 -21.60 10.99 -19.22
C VAL A 173 -20.62 11.75 -18.34
N TRP A 174 -19.51 11.11 -18.01
CA TRP A 174 -18.39 11.72 -17.30
C TRP A 174 -17.10 11.48 -18.08
N THR A 175 -16.19 12.42 -17.99
CA THR A 175 -14.88 12.31 -18.63
C THR A 175 -13.80 12.70 -17.64
N GLN A 176 -12.68 11.98 -17.67
CA GLN A 176 -11.49 12.28 -16.88
C GLN A 176 -10.26 12.08 -17.76
N THR A 177 -9.45 13.11 -17.90
CA THR A 177 -8.14 12.99 -18.55
C THR A 177 -7.08 12.72 -17.49
N PHE A 178 -6.24 11.72 -17.72
CA PHE A 178 -5.19 11.33 -16.80
C PHE A 178 -3.88 11.09 -17.53
N THR A 179 -2.79 11.14 -16.78
CA THR A 179 -1.46 10.74 -17.25
C THR A 179 -0.89 9.75 -16.25
N ALA A 180 -0.40 8.63 -16.76
CA ALA A 180 0.23 7.58 -15.96
C ALA A 180 1.67 7.37 -16.40
N ARG A 181 2.55 7.08 -15.44
CA ARG A 181 3.95 6.69 -15.68
C ARG A 181 4.14 5.20 -15.45
N ARG A 182 4.70 4.54 -16.48
CA ARG A 182 5.21 3.18 -16.35
C ARG A 182 6.41 3.14 -15.42
N LEU A 183 6.41 2.21 -14.50
CA LEU A 183 7.57 1.88 -13.68
C LEU A 183 8.17 0.58 -14.20
N THR A 184 9.47 0.58 -14.51
CA THR A 184 10.20 -0.68 -14.68
C THR A 184 10.40 -1.35 -13.33
N GLY A 185 10.71 -2.66 -13.32
CA GLY A 185 10.99 -3.37 -12.06
C GLY A 185 12.13 -2.72 -11.25
N GLU A 186 13.15 -2.20 -11.92
CA GLU A 186 14.25 -1.47 -11.27
C GLU A 186 13.77 -0.14 -10.67
N GLN A 187 12.98 0.64 -11.41
CA GLN A 187 12.43 1.91 -10.92
C GLN A 187 11.49 1.71 -9.73
N LEU A 188 10.62 0.70 -9.80
CA LEU A 188 9.75 0.34 -8.68
C LEU A 188 10.54 -0.06 -7.45
N THR A 189 11.53 -0.94 -7.61
CA THR A 189 12.39 -1.40 -6.51
C THR A 189 13.17 -0.25 -5.89
N ALA A 190 13.71 0.65 -6.71
CA ALA A 190 14.41 1.84 -6.23
C ALA A 190 13.47 2.79 -5.46
N ALA A 191 12.27 3.06 -5.98
CA ALA A 191 11.30 3.92 -5.31
C ALA A 191 10.84 3.34 -3.96
N LEU A 192 10.60 2.02 -3.89
CA LEU A 192 10.31 1.35 -2.62
C LEU A 192 11.47 1.46 -1.63
N ALA A 193 12.71 1.22 -2.09
CA ALA A 193 13.89 1.29 -1.24
C ALA A 193 14.14 2.70 -0.68
N GLU A 194 13.93 3.75 -1.47
CA GLU A 194 13.99 5.14 -1.02
C GLU A 194 13.01 5.42 0.14
N ALA A 195 11.84 4.78 0.12
CA ALA A 195 10.84 4.88 1.19
C ALA A 195 11.12 3.93 2.39
N GLY A 196 12.18 3.12 2.36
CA GLY A 196 12.44 2.12 3.39
C GLY A 196 11.56 0.88 3.31
N LEU A 197 11.06 0.58 2.12
CA LEU A 197 10.25 -0.59 1.79
C LEU A 197 11.04 -1.53 0.87
N VAL A 198 10.68 -2.81 0.88
CA VAL A 198 11.22 -3.81 -0.05
C VAL A 198 10.07 -4.58 -0.68
N LEU A 199 10.17 -4.85 -1.98
CA LEU A 199 9.21 -5.71 -2.69
C LEU A 199 9.31 -7.13 -2.13
N ASP A 200 8.21 -7.62 -1.54
CA ASP A 200 8.09 -9.00 -1.08
C ASP A 200 7.73 -9.91 -2.27
N ARG A 201 6.62 -9.64 -2.93
CA ARG A 201 6.16 -10.38 -4.11
C ARG A 201 5.10 -9.64 -4.90
N TYR A 202 4.87 -10.07 -6.13
CA TYR A 202 3.64 -9.76 -6.86
C TYR A 202 2.51 -10.68 -6.39
N LEU A 203 1.31 -10.14 -6.30
CA LEU A 203 0.10 -10.86 -5.88
C LEU A 203 -0.69 -11.38 -7.08
N THR A 204 -0.48 -10.78 -8.27
CA THR A 204 -1.14 -11.14 -9.52
C THR A 204 -0.11 -11.45 -10.60
N ALA A 205 -0.47 -12.35 -11.53
CA ALA A 205 0.44 -12.79 -12.59
C ALA A 205 0.77 -11.68 -13.61
N ASP A 206 -0.12 -10.71 -13.78
CA ASP A 206 0.05 -9.54 -14.65
C ASP A 206 0.80 -8.38 -13.96
N HIS A 207 1.22 -8.58 -12.70
CA HIS A 207 1.93 -7.61 -11.89
C HIS A 207 1.12 -6.34 -11.56
N THR A 208 -0.21 -6.41 -11.63
CA THR A 208 -1.06 -5.26 -11.26
C THR A 208 -1.10 -5.04 -9.76
N TRP A 209 -0.91 -6.07 -8.96
CA TRP A 209 -0.85 -5.98 -7.51
C TRP A 209 0.47 -6.49 -6.95
N LEU A 210 1.01 -5.76 -5.99
CA LEU A 210 2.23 -6.13 -5.29
C LEU A 210 2.13 -5.91 -3.78
N LYS A 211 2.92 -6.68 -3.05
CA LYS A 211 3.13 -6.56 -1.62
C LYS A 211 4.55 -6.08 -1.36
N ALA A 212 4.68 -5.02 -0.58
CA ALA A 212 5.95 -4.54 -0.05
C ALA A 212 5.92 -4.59 1.48
N VAL A 213 7.09 -4.70 2.10
CA VAL A 213 7.25 -4.76 3.55
C VAL A 213 8.30 -3.76 4.01
N PRO A 214 8.24 -3.27 5.25
CA PRO A 214 9.31 -2.43 5.80
C PRO A 214 10.65 -3.16 5.79
N VAL A 215 11.74 -2.43 5.48
CA VAL A 215 13.09 -2.95 5.67
C VAL A 215 13.31 -3.20 7.16
N THR A 216 13.51 -4.47 7.54
CA THR A 216 13.89 -4.81 8.91
C THR A 216 15.34 -4.43 9.12
N THR A 217 15.60 -3.32 9.82
CA THR A 217 16.93 -3.10 10.39
C THR A 217 17.16 -4.17 11.45
N SER A 218 17.97 -5.17 11.13
CA SER A 218 18.48 -6.11 12.15
C SER A 218 19.20 -5.26 13.20
N GLY A 219 18.54 -5.07 14.35
CA GLY A 219 19.13 -4.38 15.48
C GLY A 219 20.38 -5.14 15.93
N SER A 220 21.56 -4.62 15.62
CA SER A 220 22.78 -4.98 16.34
C SER A 220 22.55 -4.58 17.80
N ALA A 221 22.25 -5.55 18.63
CA ALA A 221 22.30 -5.36 20.07
C ALA A 221 23.71 -4.87 20.43
N PRO A 222 23.87 -3.79 21.20
CA PRO A 222 25.17 -3.41 21.70
C PRO A 222 25.68 -4.53 22.60
N GLY A 223 26.75 -5.19 22.18
CA GLY A 223 27.42 -6.19 22.97
C GLY A 223 27.77 -5.60 24.34
N SER A 224 27.19 -6.15 25.39
CA SER A 224 27.62 -5.92 26.75
C SER A 224 29.03 -6.49 26.91
N GLY A 225 30.00 -5.65 26.72
CA GLY A 225 31.38 -5.92 27.11
C GLY A 225 31.44 -6.02 28.63
N THR A 226 31.47 -7.20 29.16
CA THR A 226 31.92 -7.44 30.54
C THR A 226 33.42 -7.40 30.55
N ASP A 227 33.94 -6.28 31.00
CA ASP A 227 35.32 -6.09 31.41
C ASP A 227 35.60 -6.95 32.66
N GLN A 228 36.42 -8.00 32.51
CA GLN A 228 36.84 -8.87 33.58
C GLN A 228 38.28 -8.53 33.88
N ALA A 229 38.44 -7.57 34.79
CA ALA A 229 39.74 -7.26 35.38
C ALA A 229 40.21 -8.36 36.30
N ALA A 230 41.42 -8.84 36.01
CA ALA A 230 42.19 -9.78 36.79
C ALA A 230 42.43 -9.32 38.23
N ARG A 231 42.38 -10.23 39.21
CA ARG A 231 43.18 -10.17 40.44
C ARG A 231 43.62 -11.58 40.83
N ASP A 232 44.91 -11.80 40.73
CA ASP A 232 45.71 -12.84 41.36
C ASP A 232 45.45 -12.96 42.87
N HIS A 233 45.39 -14.17 43.37
CA HIS A 233 46.09 -14.58 44.59
C HIS A 233 46.00 -16.10 44.80
N LEU A 234 47.12 -16.81 44.72
CA LEU A 234 47.43 -18.09 45.36
C LEU A 234 48.20 -17.81 46.68
N PRO A 235 48.49 -18.79 47.60
CA PRO A 235 48.07 -20.19 47.73
C PRO A 235 47.74 -20.59 49.19
N SER A 236 47.35 -21.80 49.52
CA SER A 236 48.00 -22.87 50.33
C SER A 236 47.03 -23.87 50.96
N ALA A 237 47.29 -25.09 50.67
CA ALA A 237 47.52 -26.32 51.47
C ALA A 237 46.63 -26.67 52.66
N GLY A 238 46.27 -27.95 52.70
CA GLY A 238 45.93 -28.71 53.90
C GLY A 238 44.70 -29.67 53.69
N ASN A 239 44.89 -30.80 53.27
CA ASN A 239 45.14 -32.15 53.83
C ASN A 239 43.97 -32.79 54.61
N GLN A 240 43.78 -34.08 54.25
CA GLN A 240 43.14 -35.22 54.96
C GLN A 240 41.62 -35.40 54.95
N ALA A 241 41.14 -36.41 54.29
CA ALA A 241 41.03 -37.83 54.60
C ALA A 241 39.73 -38.19 55.39
N GLY A 242 39.10 -39.28 54.93
CA GLY A 242 38.23 -40.11 55.76
C GLY A 242 36.87 -40.39 55.12
N SER A 243 36.78 -41.42 54.33
CA SER A 243 36.20 -42.75 54.58
C SER A 243 34.70 -42.82 54.83
N ASP A 244 34.16 -43.71 54.03
CA ASP A 244 33.15 -44.77 54.31
C ASP A 244 31.67 -44.43 54.33
N SER A 245 31.02 -45.02 53.44
CA SER A 245 30.28 -46.30 53.48
C SER A 245 28.77 -46.20 53.69
N THR A 246 28.07 -46.85 52.75
CA THR A 246 26.82 -47.59 52.84
C THR A 246 25.51 -46.94 53.33
N ALA A 247 24.59 -46.87 52.47
CA ALA A 247 23.37 -47.72 52.31
C ALA A 247 22.57 -47.22 51.10
#